data_dfc7f0d2b873229d6177027834b19b00
#
_entry.id   dfc7f0d2b873229d6177027834b19b00
#
_cell.length_a   1.000
_cell.length_b   1.000
_cell.length_c   1.000
_cell.angle_alpha   90.00
_cell.angle_beta   90.00
_cell.angle_gamma   90.00
#
_symmetry.space_group_name_H-M   'P 1'
#
loop_
_entity.id
_entity.type
_entity.pdbx_description
1 polymer ?
#
loop_
_entity_poly.entity_id
_entity_poly.type
_entity_poly.pdbx_seq_one_letter_code
_entity_poly.pdbx_strand_id
1 'polypeptide(L)'
;ILLSRIMGAEVRLDPAGFDIGFRKSWEEAIADVVARGGKPYPIPAGASDHPLGGHGFAGWAFEVEDQEKELGFTFNNVVVCSVTGSTQAGMIAGFAHSNRAQDVIGIDASATIEKTWEQIKRIATRTSELIELGRELQDSEIVLLDRWHDGIYGVASEHTIKGIQLVGSLEGMITDPVYEGKS
;
A
#
# COMPACT_ATOMS: atom_id res chain seq x y z
N ILE A 1 5.03 1.48 18.61
CA ILE A 1 4.99 0.62 19.82
C ILE A 1 4.40 1.38 21.00
N LEU A 2 4.94 2.58 21.39
CA LEU A 2 4.43 3.33 22.55
C LEU A 2 2.96 3.70 22.42
N LEU A 3 2.56 4.30 21.29
CA LEU A 3 1.17 4.67 21.02
C LEU A 3 0.23 3.46 21.04
N SER A 4 0.63 2.35 20.42
CA SER A 4 -0.16 1.12 20.43
C SER A 4 -0.43 0.63 21.85
N ARG A 5 0.59 0.65 22.72
CA ARG A 5 0.44 0.27 24.14
C ARG A 5 -0.45 1.23 24.92
N ILE A 6 -0.32 2.54 24.68
CA ILE A 6 -1.19 3.57 25.30
C ILE A 6 -2.65 3.33 24.92
N MET A 7 -2.92 2.90 23.69
CA MET A 7 -4.26 2.55 23.21
C MET A 7 -4.73 1.16 23.68
N GLY A 8 -3.99 0.48 24.55
CA GLY A 8 -4.37 -0.79 25.15
C GLY A 8 -3.98 -2.05 24.34
N ALA A 9 -3.19 -1.90 23.28
CA ALA A 9 -2.75 -3.07 22.51
C ALA A 9 -1.66 -3.87 23.27
N GLU A 10 -1.77 -5.20 23.26
CA GLU A 10 -0.69 -6.10 23.62
C GLU A 10 0.31 -6.15 22.48
N VAL A 11 1.53 -5.65 22.70
CA VAL A 11 2.57 -5.58 21.69
C VAL A 11 3.62 -6.64 21.94
N ARG A 12 3.75 -7.59 21.02
CA ARG A 12 4.78 -8.64 20.99
C ARG A 12 5.87 -8.24 19.99
N LEU A 13 7.12 -8.32 20.41
CA LEU A 13 8.26 -8.01 19.55
C LEU A 13 8.85 -9.33 19.06
N ASP A 14 9.01 -9.45 17.76
CA ASP A 14 9.69 -10.56 17.11
C ASP A 14 11.07 -10.07 16.63
N PRO A 15 12.19 -10.70 17.03
CA PRO A 15 13.54 -10.28 16.66
C PRO A 15 13.93 -10.65 15.22
N ALA A 16 13.10 -11.41 14.50
CA ALA A 16 13.38 -11.76 13.12
C ALA A 16 13.43 -10.51 12.21
N GLY A 17 14.20 -10.58 11.13
CA GLY A 17 14.29 -9.53 10.13
C GLY A 17 12.96 -9.22 9.45
N PHE A 18 12.92 -8.21 8.59
CA PHE A 18 11.71 -7.86 7.83
C PHE A 18 11.23 -9.04 6.98
N ASP A 19 9.99 -9.40 7.18
CA ASP A 19 9.25 -10.40 6.40
C ASP A 19 7.75 -10.14 6.59
N ILE A 20 6.97 -10.28 5.54
CA ILE A 20 5.50 -10.13 5.56
C ILE A 20 4.78 -11.48 5.73
N GLY A 21 5.53 -12.59 5.79
CA GLY A 21 4.99 -13.91 6.00
C GLY A 21 4.42 -14.14 7.41
N PHE A 22 3.65 -15.21 7.55
CA PHE A 22 3.17 -15.66 8.85
C PHE A 22 4.34 -16.19 9.69
N ARG A 23 4.44 -15.70 10.92
CA ARG A 23 5.48 -16.07 11.86
C ARG A 23 4.90 -16.87 13.00
N LYS A 24 5.75 -17.67 13.63
CA LYS A 24 5.38 -18.43 14.83
C LYS A 24 4.82 -17.54 15.94
N SER A 25 5.40 -16.38 16.17
CA SER A 25 4.93 -15.39 17.15
C SER A 25 3.50 -14.90 16.86
N TRP A 26 3.12 -14.82 15.60
CA TRP A 26 1.77 -14.45 15.17
C TRP A 26 0.77 -15.59 15.36
N GLU A 27 1.16 -16.82 15.04
CA GLU A 27 0.36 -18.02 15.31
C GLU A 27 0.12 -18.23 16.82
N GLU A 28 1.16 -18.02 17.63
CA GLU A 28 1.06 -18.06 19.09
C GLU A 28 0.11 -16.98 19.62
N ALA A 29 0.13 -15.77 19.05
CA ALA A 29 -0.80 -14.70 19.43
C ALA A 29 -2.25 -15.07 19.12
N ILE A 30 -2.52 -15.70 17.99
CA ILE A 30 -3.85 -16.22 17.63
C ILE A 30 -4.29 -17.28 18.63
N ALA A 31 -3.41 -18.24 18.92
CA ALA A 31 -3.70 -19.33 19.87
C ALA A 31 -4.03 -18.80 21.27
N ASP A 32 -3.31 -17.78 21.74
CA ASP A 32 -3.56 -17.16 23.05
C ASP A 32 -4.92 -16.45 23.11
N VAL A 33 -5.36 -15.81 22.01
CA VAL A 33 -6.70 -15.20 21.95
C VAL A 33 -7.78 -16.29 22.09
N VAL A 34 -7.61 -17.41 21.39
CA VAL A 34 -8.53 -18.56 21.49
C VAL A 34 -8.52 -19.14 22.91
N ALA A 35 -7.34 -19.35 23.50
CA ALA A 35 -7.19 -19.90 24.83
C ALA A 35 -7.87 -19.05 25.92
N ARG A 36 -7.94 -17.75 25.71
CA ARG A 36 -8.66 -16.80 26.58
C ARG A 36 -10.17 -16.72 26.28
N GLY A 37 -10.70 -17.56 25.41
CA GLY A 37 -12.11 -17.57 25.00
C GLY A 37 -12.49 -16.50 23.98
N GLY A 38 -11.52 -15.80 23.39
CA GLY A 38 -11.74 -14.81 22.34
C GLY A 38 -11.88 -15.44 20.95
N LYS A 39 -12.39 -14.64 20.01
CA LYS A 39 -12.44 -14.97 18.58
C LYS A 39 -11.40 -14.14 17.86
N PRO A 40 -10.27 -14.71 17.41
CA PRO A 40 -9.25 -13.96 16.69
C PRO A 40 -9.76 -13.54 15.33
N TYR A 41 -9.42 -12.31 14.93
CA TYR A 41 -9.55 -11.81 13.55
C TYR A 41 -8.16 -11.47 13.04
N PRO A 42 -7.46 -12.44 12.40
CA PRO A 42 -6.08 -12.24 12.00
C PRO A 42 -5.98 -11.35 10.78
N ILE A 43 -5.17 -10.29 10.90
CA ILE A 43 -4.83 -9.40 9.78
C ILE A 43 -3.32 -9.53 9.54
N PRO A 44 -2.89 -10.18 8.44
CA PRO A 44 -1.47 -10.36 8.16
C PRO A 44 -0.79 -9.02 7.86
N ALA A 45 0.50 -8.92 8.15
CA ALA A 45 1.29 -7.75 7.84
C ALA A 45 1.23 -7.46 6.33
N GLY A 46 0.98 -6.20 5.99
CA GLY A 46 0.79 -5.79 4.60
C GLY A 46 -0.54 -6.24 3.97
N ALA A 47 -1.24 -7.22 4.51
CA ALA A 47 -2.52 -7.78 4.05
C ALA A 47 -2.69 -7.94 2.53
N SER A 48 -1.58 -7.88 1.78
CA SER A 48 -1.55 -7.70 0.33
C SER A 48 -2.12 -8.92 -0.40
N ASP A 49 -1.83 -10.12 0.07
CA ASP A 49 -2.34 -11.36 -0.53
C ASP A 49 -3.73 -11.75 -0.01
N HIS A 50 -4.31 -10.95 0.89
CA HIS A 50 -5.70 -11.15 1.28
C HIS A 50 -6.62 -10.95 0.07
N PRO A 51 -7.67 -11.78 -0.13
CA PRO A 51 -8.60 -11.62 -1.26
C PRO A 51 -9.19 -10.21 -1.41
N LEU A 52 -9.36 -9.49 -0.31
CA LEU A 52 -9.88 -8.12 -0.28
C LEU A 52 -8.77 -7.05 -0.17
N GLY A 53 -7.50 -7.41 -0.38
CA GLY A 53 -6.35 -6.52 -0.11
C GLY A 53 -6.38 -5.20 -0.87
N GLY A 54 -6.83 -5.20 -2.12
CA GLY A 54 -6.95 -4.00 -2.95
C GLY A 54 -8.30 -3.27 -2.85
N HIS A 55 -9.32 -3.90 -2.24
CA HIS A 55 -10.70 -3.43 -2.32
C HIS A 55 -10.92 -2.02 -1.72
N GLY A 56 -10.28 -1.72 -0.59
CA GLY A 56 -10.40 -0.41 0.03
C GLY A 56 -9.89 0.73 -0.86
N PHE A 57 -8.78 0.53 -1.56
CA PHE A 57 -8.21 1.53 -2.46
C PHE A 57 -8.86 1.57 -3.85
N ALA A 58 -9.60 0.54 -4.26
CA ALA A 58 -10.51 0.66 -5.38
C ALA A 58 -11.68 1.61 -5.04
N GLY A 59 -12.26 1.49 -3.84
CA GLY A 59 -13.26 2.43 -3.33
C GLY A 59 -12.72 3.86 -3.20
N TRP A 60 -11.47 4.01 -2.75
CA TRP A 60 -10.81 5.31 -2.70
C TRP A 60 -10.67 5.96 -4.10
N ALA A 61 -10.34 5.18 -5.14
CA ALA A 61 -10.26 5.71 -6.50
C ALA A 61 -11.60 6.26 -6.98
N PHE A 62 -12.70 5.57 -6.71
CA PHE A 62 -14.04 6.06 -7.01
C PHE A 62 -14.38 7.34 -6.24
N GLU A 63 -14.02 7.41 -4.96
CA GLU A 63 -14.20 8.62 -4.15
C GLU A 63 -13.41 9.81 -4.71
N VAL A 64 -12.17 9.61 -5.16
CA VAL A 64 -11.36 10.64 -5.81
C VAL A 64 -12.04 11.15 -7.08
N GLU A 65 -12.54 10.26 -7.95
CA GLU A 65 -13.25 10.65 -9.16
C GLU A 65 -14.52 11.47 -8.87
N ASP A 66 -15.22 11.17 -7.79
CA ASP A 66 -16.38 11.96 -7.39
C ASP A 66 -15.98 13.34 -6.84
N GLN A 67 -14.91 13.42 -6.06
CA GLN A 67 -14.34 14.69 -5.59
C GLN A 67 -13.82 15.54 -6.76
N GLU A 68 -13.15 14.94 -7.75
CA GLU A 68 -12.72 15.63 -8.97
C GLU A 68 -13.89 16.30 -9.71
N LYS A 69 -15.01 15.61 -9.83
CA LYS A 69 -16.25 16.17 -10.44
C LYS A 69 -16.80 17.34 -9.62
N GLU A 70 -16.83 17.23 -8.29
CA GLU A 70 -17.30 18.28 -7.41
C GLU A 70 -16.40 19.53 -7.45
N LEU A 71 -15.08 19.32 -7.52
CA LEU A 71 -14.08 20.38 -7.54
C LEU A 71 -13.87 21.00 -8.94
N GLY A 72 -14.32 20.34 -10.00
CA GLY A 72 -14.24 20.81 -11.38
C GLY A 72 -12.84 20.71 -12.00
N PHE A 73 -12.01 19.80 -11.52
CA PHE A 73 -10.71 19.47 -12.13
C PHE A 73 -10.43 17.97 -12.03
N THR A 74 -9.42 17.49 -12.77
CA THR A 74 -8.99 16.08 -12.77
C THR A 74 -7.48 16.04 -12.53
N PHE A 75 -7.04 15.17 -11.64
CA PHE A 75 -5.60 14.91 -11.46
C PHE A 75 -5.03 14.18 -12.68
N ASN A 76 -3.89 14.63 -13.17
CA ASN A 76 -3.21 13.95 -14.27
C ASN A 76 -2.55 12.63 -13.82
N ASN A 77 -2.04 12.61 -12.59
CA ASN A 77 -1.36 11.45 -12.05
C ASN A 77 -1.64 11.32 -10.54
N VAL A 78 -1.59 10.09 -10.06
CA VAL A 78 -1.58 9.73 -8.65
C VAL A 78 -0.26 9.02 -8.36
N VAL A 79 0.57 9.60 -7.51
CA VAL A 79 1.86 9.00 -7.11
C VAL A 79 1.70 8.29 -5.78
N VAL A 80 2.16 7.05 -5.69
CA VAL A 80 2.04 6.21 -4.48
C VAL A 80 3.30 5.40 -4.24
N CYS A 81 3.74 5.34 -2.99
CA CYS A 81 4.82 4.45 -2.58
C CYS A 81 4.32 3.00 -2.52
N SER A 82 5.06 2.07 -3.11
CA SER A 82 4.70 0.65 -3.16
C SER A 82 5.79 -0.24 -2.56
N VAL A 83 5.38 -1.13 -1.66
CA VAL A 83 6.21 -2.21 -1.09
C VAL A 83 5.47 -3.54 -1.25
N THR A 84 4.33 -3.71 -0.59
CA THR A 84 3.47 -4.90 -0.72
C THR A 84 2.40 -4.75 -1.80
N GLY A 85 2.24 -3.58 -2.35
CA GLY A 85 1.51 -3.27 -3.57
C GLY A 85 -0.01 -3.22 -3.48
N SER A 86 -0.66 -3.55 -2.36
CA SER A 86 -2.13 -3.59 -2.29
C SER A 86 -2.78 -2.22 -2.48
N THR A 87 -2.16 -1.16 -1.98
CA THR A 87 -2.62 0.21 -2.18
C THR A 87 -2.65 0.58 -3.65
N GLN A 88 -1.50 0.46 -4.33
CA GLN A 88 -1.40 0.75 -5.76
C GLN A 88 -2.32 -0.14 -6.59
N ALA A 89 -2.37 -1.43 -6.29
CA ALA A 89 -3.20 -2.39 -7.01
C ALA A 89 -4.70 -2.05 -6.94
N GLY A 90 -5.17 -1.61 -5.77
CA GLY A 90 -6.54 -1.15 -5.60
C GLY A 90 -6.84 0.12 -6.39
N MET A 91 -5.93 1.11 -6.35
CA MET A 91 -6.05 2.33 -7.15
C MET A 91 -6.11 2.03 -8.65
N ILE A 92 -5.20 1.18 -9.16
CA ILE A 92 -5.19 0.73 -10.56
C ILE A 92 -6.54 0.12 -10.93
N ALA A 93 -7.05 -0.82 -10.14
CA ALA A 93 -8.32 -1.48 -10.43
C ALA A 93 -9.49 -0.49 -10.44
N GLY A 94 -9.55 0.45 -9.48
CA GLY A 94 -10.60 1.46 -9.42
C GLY A 94 -10.55 2.42 -10.61
N PHE A 95 -9.41 3.04 -10.88
CA PHE A 95 -9.24 3.97 -12.01
C PHE A 95 -9.32 3.29 -13.39
N ALA A 96 -9.21 1.95 -13.46
CA ALA A 96 -9.41 1.22 -14.71
C ALA A 96 -10.84 1.33 -15.26
N HIS A 97 -11.84 1.61 -14.41
CA HIS A 97 -13.20 1.87 -14.85
C HIS A 97 -13.32 3.09 -15.78
N SER A 98 -12.53 4.10 -15.53
CA SER A 98 -12.44 5.34 -16.34
C SER A 98 -11.28 5.33 -17.35
N ASN A 99 -10.63 4.19 -17.55
CA ASN A 99 -9.44 4.01 -18.39
C ASN A 99 -8.24 4.88 -17.95
N ARG A 100 -8.07 5.08 -16.63
CA ARG A 100 -7.01 5.88 -16.01
C ARG A 100 -6.04 5.05 -15.15
N ALA A 101 -6.04 3.73 -15.30
CA ALA A 101 -5.18 2.84 -14.53
C ALA A 101 -3.69 3.23 -14.61
N GLN A 102 -3.22 3.63 -15.79
CA GLN A 102 -1.84 4.06 -16.05
C GLN A 102 -1.47 5.42 -15.42
N ASP A 103 -2.45 6.19 -14.94
CA ASP A 103 -2.21 7.45 -14.24
C ASP A 103 -1.74 7.22 -12.80
N VAL A 104 -1.85 5.97 -12.31
CA VAL A 104 -1.35 5.55 -11.01
C VAL A 104 0.11 5.14 -11.12
N ILE A 105 1.00 6.01 -10.66
CA ILE A 105 2.45 5.82 -10.71
C ILE A 105 2.94 5.32 -9.36
N GLY A 106 3.36 4.06 -9.30
CA GLY A 106 4.00 3.48 -8.12
C GLY A 106 5.50 3.79 -8.07
N ILE A 107 5.98 4.12 -6.89
CA ILE A 107 7.42 4.18 -6.59
C ILE A 107 7.77 2.96 -5.76
N ASP A 108 8.59 2.06 -6.31
CA ASP A 108 9.04 0.88 -5.56
C ASP A 108 9.97 1.27 -4.42
N ALA A 109 9.58 1.01 -3.20
CA ALA A 109 10.40 1.20 -2.00
C ALA A 109 10.86 -0.14 -1.37
N SER A 110 10.58 -1.26 -2.04
CA SER A 110 10.96 -2.60 -1.57
C SER A 110 12.40 -2.99 -1.95
N ALA A 111 12.97 -2.35 -2.97
CA ALA A 111 14.21 -2.71 -3.66
C ALA A 111 14.15 -4.09 -4.38
N THR A 112 12.95 -4.57 -4.70
CA THR A 112 12.69 -5.84 -5.42
C THR A 112 11.58 -5.65 -6.45
N ILE A 113 11.82 -4.78 -7.43
CA ILE A 113 10.80 -4.28 -8.38
C ILE A 113 10.02 -5.40 -9.07
N GLU A 114 10.67 -6.46 -9.52
CA GLU A 114 10.01 -7.57 -10.22
C GLU A 114 8.97 -8.25 -9.33
N LYS A 115 9.33 -8.52 -8.07
CA LYS A 115 8.43 -9.15 -7.11
C LYS A 115 7.26 -8.23 -6.75
N THR A 116 7.54 -6.95 -6.55
CA THR A 116 6.51 -5.94 -6.25
C THR A 116 5.55 -5.80 -7.42
N TRP A 117 6.05 -5.73 -8.66
CA TRP A 117 5.23 -5.65 -9.86
C TRP A 117 4.31 -6.87 -10.04
N GLU A 118 4.86 -8.07 -9.92
CA GLU A 118 4.11 -9.32 -9.97
C GLU A 118 2.99 -9.36 -8.91
N GLN A 119 3.29 -8.88 -7.72
CA GLN A 119 2.32 -8.83 -6.62
C GLN A 119 1.22 -7.80 -6.90
N ILE A 120 1.57 -6.61 -7.38
CA ILE A 120 0.60 -5.59 -7.79
C ILE A 120 -0.33 -6.14 -8.86
N LYS A 121 0.22 -6.78 -9.90
CA LYS A 121 -0.56 -7.39 -10.99
C LYS A 121 -1.57 -8.41 -10.43
N ARG A 122 -1.11 -9.33 -9.59
CA ARG A 122 -1.97 -10.36 -8.99
C ARG A 122 -3.11 -9.76 -8.15
N ILE A 123 -2.80 -8.75 -7.33
CA ILE A 123 -3.79 -8.11 -6.48
C ILE A 123 -4.76 -7.27 -7.31
N ALA A 124 -4.26 -6.49 -8.28
CA ALA A 124 -5.08 -5.67 -9.16
C ALA A 124 -6.07 -6.52 -9.98
N THR A 125 -5.61 -7.66 -10.52
CA THR A 125 -6.47 -8.61 -11.24
C THR A 125 -7.61 -9.11 -10.35
N ARG A 126 -7.30 -9.59 -9.13
CA ARG A 126 -8.33 -10.04 -8.17
C ARG A 126 -9.29 -8.93 -7.78
N THR A 127 -8.76 -7.72 -7.57
CA THR A 127 -9.59 -6.57 -7.21
C THR A 127 -10.51 -6.18 -8.36
N SER A 128 -10.03 -6.20 -9.60
CA SER A 128 -10.82 -5.93 -10.80
C SER A 128 -11.98 -6.91 -10.99
N GLU A 129 -11.74 -8.19 -10.67
CA GLU A 129 -12.80 -9.21 -10.66
C GLU A 129 -13.86 -8.90 -9.58
N LEU A 130 -13.42 -8.55 -8.36
CA LEU A 130 -14.31 -8.23 -7.24
C LEU A 130 -15.20 -7.01 -7.47
N ILE A 131 -14.69 -6.00 -8.19
CA ILE A 131 -15.44 -4.78 -8.50
C ILE A 131 -16.15 -4.86 -9.87
N GLU A 132 -16.15 -6.05 -10.50
CA GLU A 132 -16.81 -6.31 -11.77
C GLU A 132 -16.38 -5.34 -12.90
N LEU A 133 -15.05 -5.12 -13.04
CA LEU A 133 -14.50 -4.22 -14.07
C LEU A 133 -14.96 -4.56 -15.50
N GLY A 134 -15.24 -5.83 -15.78
CA GLY A 134 -15.75 -6.28 -17.09
C GLY A 134 -14.69 -6.40 -18.19
N ARG A 135 -13.42 -6.19 -17.88
CA ARG A 135 -12.28 -6.39 -18.78
C ARG A 135 -11.03 -6.83 -18.01
N GLU A 136 -10.09 -7.39 -18.72
CA GLU A 136 -8.77 -7.68 -18.16
C GLU A 136 -7.91 -6.43 -18.11
N LEU A 137 -7.08 -6.32 -17.05
CA LEU A 137 -6.02 -5.32 -16.94
C LEU A 137 -4.85 -5.72 -17.82
N GLN A 138 -4.28 -4.75 -18.52
CA GLN A 138 -3.10 -4.96 -19.34
C GLN A 138 -1.83 -4.64 -18.53
N ASP A 139 -0.73 -5.31 -18.83
CA ASP A 139 0.58 -5.06 -18.19
C ASP A 139 1.05 -3.61 -18.32
N SER A 140 0.70 -2.96 -19.42
CA SER A 140 0.99 -1.54 -19.68
C SER A 140 0.23 -0.56 -18.78
N GLU A 141 -0.82 -1.02 -18.10
CA GLU A 141 -1.59 -0.22 -17.14
C GLU A 141 -0.96 -0.21 -15.73
N ILE A 142 0.09 -1.01 -15.51
CA ILE A 142 0.80 -1.10 -14.23
C ILE A 142 2.12 -0.35 -14.34
N VAL A 143 2.15 0.87 -13.83
CA VAL A 143 3.34 1.72 -13.82
C VAL A 143 4.02 1.64 -12.48
N LEU A 144 5.23 1.07 -12.42
CA LEU A 144 6.06 0.97 -11.22
C LEU A 144 7.48 1.41 -11.55
N LEU A 145 8.00 2.38 -10.81
CA LEU A 145 9.33 2.96 -10.99
C LEU A 145 10.26 2.53 -9.85
N ASP A 146 11.48 2.14 -10.18
CA ASP A 146 12.48 1.58 -9.25
C ASP A 146 13.61 2.52 -8.85
N ARG A 147 13.69 3.71 -9.44
CA ARG A 147 14.87 4.59 -9.36
C ARG A 147 14.99 5.42 -8.08
N TRP A 148 13.96 5.44 -7.23
CA TRP A 148 13.82 6.45 -6.18
C TRP A 148 13.93 5.88 -4.75
N HIS A 149 14.10 4.57 -4.58
CA HIS A 149 14.05 3.90 -3.28
C HIS A 149 15.37 3.94 -2.46
N ASP A 150 16.47 4.40 -3.05
CA ASP A 150 17.82 4.45 -2.41
C ASP A 150 18.32 3.11 -1.80
N GLY A 151 17.81 1.98 -2.28
CA GLY A 151 18.34 0.63 -2.07
C GLY A 151 17.99 -0.07 -0.77
N ILE A 152 17.51 0.61 0.28
CA ILE A 152 17.23 -0.02 1.57
C ILE A 152 15.85 0.36 2.08
N TYR A 153 14.99 -0.65 2.27
CA TYR A 153 13.68 -0.47 2.87
C TYR A 153 13.80 0.08 4.31
N GLY A 154 12.97 1.06 4.63
CA GLY A 154 12.87 1.62 5.98
C GLY A 154 14.00 2.57 6.39
N VAL A 155 15.01 2.76 5.53
CA VAL A 155 16.10 3.70 5.79
C VAL A 155 15.90 4.97 4.97
N ALA A 156 15.85 6.11 5.66
CA ALA A 156 15.79 7.41 5.02
C ALA A 156 17.15 7.79 4.44
N SER A 157 17.19 8.12 3.16
CA SER A 157 18.35 8.69 2.50
C SER A 157 18.34 10.22 2.59
N GLU A 158 19.39 10.84 2.08
CA GLU A 158 19.42 12.30 1.91
C GLU A 158 18.31 12.78 0.95
N HIS A 159 18.02 12.01 -0.10
CA HIS A 159 16.91 12.32 -1.04
C HIS A 159 15.56 12.25 -0.36
N THR A 160 15.32 11.20 0.44
CA THR A 160 14.10 11.05 1.25
C THR A 160 13.89 12.28 2.15
N ILE A 161 14.95 12.72 2.87
CA ILE A 161 14.85 13.89 3.75
C ILE A 161 14.55 15.17 2.96
N LYS A 162 15.20 15.36 1.81
CA LYS A 162 14.92 16.50 0.92
C LYS A 162 13.47 16.48 0.41
N GLY A 163 12.94 15.33 0.02
CA GLY A 163 11.55 15.17 -0.38
C GLY A 163 10.57 15.58 0.73
N ILE A 164 10.78 15.07 1.95
CA ILE A 164 9.98 15.44 3.14
C ILE A 164 10.01 16.95 3.38
N GLN A 165 11.20 17.57 3.32
CA GLN A 165 11.37 19.01 3.54
C GLN A 165 10.69 19.84 2.43
N LEU A 166 10.79 19.40 1.17
CA LEU A 166 10.17 20.07 0.04
C LEU A 166 8.65 20.09 0.19
N VAL A 167 8.03 18.92 0.35
CA VAL A 167 6.57 18.78 0.51
C VAL A 167 6.09 19.52 1.76
N GLY A 168 6.82 19.38 2.88
CA GLY A 168 6.50 20.10 4.11
C GLY A 168 6.54 21.62 3.97
N SER A 169 7.52 22.17 3.20
CA SER A 169 7.68 23.60 3.02
C SER A 169 6.69 24.22 2.01
N LEU A 170 6.31 23.46 0.97
CA LEU A 170 5.46 23.96 -0.10
C LEU A 170 3.96 23.74 0.18
N GLU A 171 3.61 22.57 0.72
CA GLU A 171 2.23 22.14 0.86
C GLU A 171 1.78 22.01 2.34
N GLY A 172 2.70 22.17 3.29
CA GLY A 172 2.41 21.99 4.72
C GLY A 172 2.12 20.54 5.11
N MET A 173 2.40 19.57 4.23
CA MET A 173 2.20 18.15 4.48
C MET A 173 3.44 17.51 5.09
N ILE A 174 3.27 16.75 6.17
CA ILE A 174 4.35 15.99 6.82
C ILE A 174 4.24 14.55 6.39
N THR A 175 5.23 14.10 5.61
CA THR A 175 5.34 12.73 5.10
C THR A 175 6.31 11.92 5.97
N ASP A 176 6.19 10.58 5.94
CA ASP A 176 7.07 9.69 6.68
C ASP A 176 8.34 9.33 5.89
N PRO A 177 9.41 8.90 6.57
CA PRO A 177 10.68 8.58 5.89
C PRO A 177 10.73 7.18 5.26
N VAL A 178 9.71 6.35 5.43
CA VAL A 178 9.69 4.96 4.93
C VAL A 178 9.01 4.87 3.58
N TYR A 179 7.89 5.55 3.43
CA TYR A 179 6.99 5.49 2.26
C TYR A 179 6.91 6.82 1.52
N GLU A 180 6.05 7.75 1.95
CA GLU A 180 5.74 8.97 1.20
C GLU A 180 6.94 9.89 0.98
N GLY A 181 7.91 9.89 1.88
CA GLY A 181 9.15 10.64 1.67
C GLY A 181 10.06 10.09 0.57
N LYS A 182 9.75 8.90 0.02
CA LYS A 182 10.47 8.27 -1.10
C LYS A 182 9.71 8.39 -2.42
N SER A 183 8.47 8.76 -2.39
CA SER A 183 7.61 9.01 -3.56
C SER A 183 7.35 10.49 -3.77
#